data_3b144c0c4d61b871d117c855738ae4f2
#
_entry.id   3b144c0c4d61b871d117c855738ae4f2
#
_cell.length_a   1.000
_cell.length_b   1.000
_cell.length_c   1.000
_cell.angle_alpha   90.00
_cell.angle_beta   90.00
_cell.angle_gamma   90.00
#
_symmetry.space_group_name_H-M   'P 1'
#
loop_
_entity.id
_entity.type
_entity.pdbx_description
1 polymer ?
#
loop_
_entity_poly.entity_id
_entity_poly.type
_entity_poly.pdbx_seq_one_letter_code
_entity_poly.pdbx_strand_id
1 'polypeptide(L)'
;MASWTSCVRDSPHRSDPVRRCLALALLLCGALASPGPALADAQRDPELQAVVSQAIAGAECFPDKYDSAVWYTLMEPKLRRIVKDRDERLQILTTVYCETHREGAQRLPPGLVLAVMDIESRFNRWAVSSAGAVGLMQVMPFWPEQLGMKRHQLTHIDHNLRMGCAILRFYLARERNDVRKALARYNGSIGRREYPDLVILRWTNQWNGADDLGVRSVASR
;
A
#
# COMPACT_ATOMS: atom_id res chain seq x y z
N MET A 1 -15.40 72.03 -20.11
CA MET A 1 -14.29 72.98 -20.01
C MET A 1 -13.01 72.14 -19.96
N ALA A 2 -12.16 72.52 -20.96
CA ALA A 2 -10.74 72.19 -21.14
C ALA A 2 -10.37 70.65 -21.11
N SER A 3 -10.20 69.93 -22.26
CA SER A 3 -9.16 70.04 -23.26
C SER A 3 -7.73 70.13 -22.73
N TRP A 4 -6.96 69.01 -22.95
CA TRP A 4 -5.62 69.16 -23.53
C TRP A 4 -5.14 67.86 -24.16
N THR A 5 -4.74 67.97 -25.39
CA THR A 5 -4.21 67.04 -26.40
C THR A 5 -2.74 66.66 -26.18
N SER A 6 -2.42 65.51 -26.74
CA SER A 6 -1.17 65.12 -27.44
C SER A 6 0.16 65.09 -26.72
N CYS A 7 0.82 63.98 -26.86
CA CYS A 7 2.03 63.81 -27.67
C CYS A 7 2.42 62.36 -27.87
N VAL A 8 2.42 61.97 -29.14
CA VAL A 8 3.08 60.77 -29.67
C VAL A 8 4.59 61.00 -29.57
N ARG A 9 5.30 59.98 -29.11
CA ARG A 9 6.73 59.86 -29.43
C ARG A 9 7.11 58.39 -29.55
N ASP A 10 7.32 57.97 -30.77
CA ASP A 10 8.03 56.76 -31.16
C ASP A 10 9.38 56.63 -30.47
N SER A 11 9.71 55.45 -30.04
CA SER A 11 11.12 55.02 -29.87
C SER A 11 11.23 53.48 -29.74
N PRO A 12 12.37 52.85 -30.05
CA PRO A 12 12.44 51.73 -30.94
C PRO A 12 12.55 50.37 -30.18
N HIS A 13 12.34 49.33 -30.96
CA HIS A 13 12.60 47.92 -30.67
C HIS A 13 13.71 47.67 -29.64
N ARG A 14 13.34 47.20 -28.47
CA ARG A 14 14.22 46.53 -27.55
C ARG A 14 13.77 45.06 -27.49
N SER A 15 14.56 44.22 -28.10
CA SER A 15 14.43 42.76 -28.05
C SER A 15 14.52 42.27 -26.61
N ASP A 16 13.39 41.83 -26.05
CA ASP A 16 13.29 41.26 -24.71
C ASP A 16 14.02 39.93 -24.62
N PRO A 17 15.05 39.78 -23.79
CA PRO A 17 15.74 38.52 -23.57
C PRO A 17 14.91 37.50 -22.77
N VAL A 18 13.73 37.86 -22.24
CA VAL A 18 12.86 37.01 -21.42
C VAL A 18 12.09 35.98 -22.23
N ARG A 19 11.87 36.21 -23.52
CA ARG A 19 11.19 35.25 -24.40
C ARG A 19 12.03 34.05 -24.83
N ARG A 20 13.35 34.11 -24.68
CA ARG A 20 14.25 32.98 -25.01
C ARG A 20 14.47 32.01 -23.87
N CYS A 21 14.19 32.39 -22.63
CA CYS A 21 14.30 31.47 -21.47
C CYS A 21 13.07 30.62 -21.24
N LEU A 22 11.89 31.00 -21.76
CA LEU A 22 10.65 30.24 -21.63
C LEU A 22 10.52 29.07 -22.63
N ALA A 23 11.27 29.06 -23.70
CA ALA A 23 11.24 27.97 -24.70
C ALA A 23 12.16 26.78 -24.33
N LEU A 24 13.09 26.95 -23.40
CA LEU A 24 14.02 25.90 -22.95
C LEU A 24 13.55 25.19 -21.67
N ALA A 25 12.56 25.72 -20.97
CA ALA A 25 12.02 25.13 -19.74
C ALA A 25 10.91 24.09 -19.97
N LEU A 26 10.39 23.94 -21.18
CA LEU A 26 9.29 23.01 -21.51
C LEU A 26 9.76 21.67 -22.10
N LEU A 27 11.05 21.47 -22.27
CA LEU A 27 11.63 20.22 -22.83
C LEU A 27 12.25 19.27 -21.78
N LEU A 28 12.14 19.58 -20.48
CA LEU A 28 12.74 18.78 -19.41
C LEU A 28 11.70 18.12 -18.47
N CYS A 29 10.41 18.15 -18.79
CA CYS A 29 9.36 17.55 -17.95
C CYS A 29 8.76 16.27 -18.55
N GLY A 30 9.53 15.54 -19.35
CA GLY A 30 9.19 14.23 -19.91
C GLY A 30 10.06 13.11 -19.35
N ALA A 31 10.54 13.20 -18.12
CA ALA A 31 11.08 12.03 -17.43
C ALA A 31 9.90 11.10 -17.12
N LEU A 32 9.61 10.20 -18.03
CA LEU A 32 8.85 8.97 -17.75
C LEU A 32 9.47 8.41 -16.47
N ALA A 33 8.73 8.45 -15.36
CA ALA A 33 9.14 7.83 -14.11
C ALA A 33 9.26 6.33 -14.38
N SER A 34 10.45 5.88 -14.75
CA SER A 34 10.74 4.46 -14.85
C SER A 34 10.49 3.85 -13.47
N PRO A 35 9.78 2.74 -13.36
CA PRO A 35 9.60 2.05 -12.09
C PRO A 35 10.99 1.82 -11.48
N GLY A 36 11.13 2.13 -10.20
CA GLY A 36 12.41 1.97 -9.51
C GLY A 36 12.91 0.52 -9.61
N PRO A 37 14.23 0.29 -9.54
CA PRO A 37 14.81 -1.03 -9.76
C PRO A 37 14.23 -2.13 -8.85
N ALA A 38 13.78 -1.79 -7.65
CA ALA A 38 13.16 -2.74 -6.71
C ALA A 38 11.78 -3.23 -7.17
N LEU A 39 10.98 -2.38 -7.83
CA LEU A 39 9.68 -2.80 -8.39
C LEU A 39 9.87 -3.67 -9.64
N ALA A 40 10.89 -3.38 -10.45
CA ALA A 40 11.22 -4.18 -11.60
C ALA A 40 11.77 -5.58 -11.23
N ASP A 41 12.46 -5.68 -10.09
CA ASP A 41 12.97 -6.95 -9.55
C ASP A 41 11.81 -7.81 -9.02
N ALA A 42 10.88 -7.23 -8.24
CA ALA A 42 9.69 -7.93 -7.77
C ALA A 42 8.81 -8.46 -8.92
N GLN A 43 8.66 -7.70 -10.00
CA GLN A 43 7.89 -8.11 -11.17
C GLN A 43 8.50 -9.31 -11.91
N ARG A 44 9.81 -9.52 -11.78
CA ARG A 44 10.56 -10.60 -12.45
C ARG A 44 10.84 -11.81 -11.56
N ASP A 45 10.42 -11.78 -10.30
CA ASP A 45 10.64 -12.86 -9.36
C ASP A 45 9.58 -13.98 -9.52
N PRO A 46 9.89 -15.11 -10.17
CA PRO A 46 8.94 -16.19 -10.43
C PRO A 46 8.49 -16.90 -9.15
N GLU A 47 9.33 -16.91 -8.11
CA GLU A 47 8.98 -17.49 -6.82
C GLU A 47 7.90 -16.68 -6.13
N LEU A 48 8.04 -15.36 -6.13
CA LEU A 48 7.02 -14.46 -5.61
C LEU A 48 5.72 -14.55 -6.42
N GLN A 49 5.79 -14.68 -7.75
CA GLN A 49 4.62 -14.88 -8.59
C GLN A 49 3.86 -16.16 -8.21
N ALA A 50 4.57 -17.27 -8.01
CA ALA A 50 3.96 -18.53 -7.60
C ALA A 50 3.26 -18.42 -6.25
N VAL A 51 3.90 -17.77 -5.26
CA VAL A 51 3.33 -17.53 -3.92
C VAL A 51 2.05 -16.67 -4.00
N VAL A 52 2.05 -15.61 -4.80
CA VAL A 52 0.86 -14.75 -4.97
C VAL A 52 -0.26 -15.51 -5.68
N SER A 53 0.05 -16.29 -6.73
CA SER A 53 -0.93 -17.13 -7.42
C SER A 53 -1.61 -18.12 -6.47
N GLN A 54 -0.82 -18.81 -5.64
CA GLN A 54 -1.34 -19.75 -4.66
C GLN A 54 -2.20 -19.06 -3.58
N ALA A 55 -1.83 -17.87 -3.16
CA ALA A 55 -2.61 -17.10 -2.18
C ALA A 55 -4.00 -16.74 -2.70
N ILE A 56 -4.16 -16.43 -3.99
CA ILE A 56 -5.44 -16.09 -4.60
C ILE A 56 -6.38 -17.30 -4.73
N ALA A 57 -5.84 -18.51 -4.88
CA ALA A 57 -6.61 -19.72 -5.20
C ALA A 57 -7.49 -20.29 -4.07
N GLY A 58 -7.43 -19.78 -2.82
CA GLY A 58 -8.30 -20.34 -1.78
C GLY A 58 -8.17 -19.78 -0.38
N ALA A 59 -9.25 -19.75 0.40
CA ALA A 59 -9.35 -20.24 1.78
C ALA A 59 -10.71 -19.93 2.42
N GLU A 60 -11.30 -20.92 3.04
CA GLU A 60 -12.29 -20.75 4.11
C GLU A 60 -11.58 -20.33 5.41
N CYS A 61 -12.25 -19.49 6.21
CA CYS A 61 -11.64 -18.77 7.31
C CYS A 61 -12.51 -18.84 8.56
N PHE A 62 -11.91 -18.90 9.70
CA PHE A 62 -12.35 -19.05 11.07
C PHE A 62 -12.54 -20.50 11.54
N PRO A 63 -11.52 -21.11 12.14
CA PRO A 63 -11.67 -22.40 12.81
C PRO A 63 -12.43 -22.27 14.14
N ASP A 64 -12.42 -21.09 14.78
CA ASP A 64 -13.07 -20.86 16.07
C ASP A 64 -13.86 -19.53 16.14
N LYS A 65 -15.14 -19.65 16.52
CA LYS A 65 -16.03 -18.50 16.71
C LYS A 65 -15.66 -17.61 17.90
N TYR A 66 -14.95 -18.13 18.88
CA TYR A 66 -14.52 -17.34 20.05
C TYR A 66 -13.34 -16.44 19.70
N ASP A 67 -12.38 -16.95 18.92
CA ASP A 67 -11.26 -16.14 18.43
C ASP A 67 -11.75 -14.99 17.57
N SER A 68 -12.75 -15.23 16.72
CA SER A 68 -13.35 -14.18 15.91
C SER A 68 -14.04 -13.13 16.77
N ALA A 69 -14.79 -13.52 17.81
CA ALA A 69 -15.46 -12.58 18.69
C ALA A 69 -14.47 -11.68 19.45
N VAL A 70 -13.37 -12.24 19.96
CA VAL A 70 -12.31 -11.47 20.61
C VAL A 70 -11.65 -10.51 19.63
N TRP A 71 -11.32 -11.00 18.43
CA TRP A 71 -10.74 -10.19 17.37
C TRP A 71 -11.59 -8.95 17.03
N TYR A 72 -12.87 -9.16 16.73
CA TYR A 72 -13.76 -8.04 16.41
C TYR A 72 -13.95 -7.08 17.60
N THR A 73 -14.09 -7.59 18.81
CA THR A 73 -14.28 -6.74 20.02
C THR A 73 -13.10 -5.80 20.21
N LEU A 74 -11.89 -6.22 19.90
CA LEU A 74 -10.68 -5.42 20.09
C LEU A 74 -10.35 -4.52 18.90
N MET A 75 -10.60 -4.95 17.67
CA MET A 75 -10.15 -4.24 16.48
C MET A 75 -11.21 -3.35 15.84
N GLU A 76 -12.50 -3.72 15.92
CA GLU A 76 -13.57 -2.93 15.30
C GLU A 76 -13.65 -1.50 15.86
N PRO A 77 -13.58 -1.25 17.19
CA PRO A 77 -13.61 0.11 17.71
C PRO A 77 -12.44 0.99 17.24
N LYS A 78 -11.27 0.39 17.00
CA LYS A 78 -10.10 1.10 16.47
C LYS A 78 -10.34 1.48 15.01
N LEU A 79 -10.76 0.52 14.18
CA LEU A 79 -10.97 0.72 12.75
C LEU A 79 -12.17 1.65 12.46
N ARG A 80 -13.22 1.64 13.28
CA ARG A 80 -14.41 2.52 13.17
C ARG A 80 -14.07 4.01 13.19
N ARG A 81 -12.96 4.39 13.77
CA ARG A 81 -12.50 5.78 13.75
C ARG A 81 -12.10 6.24 12.35
N ILE A 82 -11.68 5.30 11.50
CA ILE A 82 -11.14 5.54 10.15
C ILE A 82 -12.16 5.17 9.09
N VAL A 83 -12.61 3.92 9.06
CA VAL A 83 -13.60 3.39 8.10
C VAL A 83 -15.00 3.54 8.69
N LYS A 84 -15.87 4.33 8.07
CA LYS A 84 -17.22 4.64 8.59
C LYS A 84 -18.26 3.59 8.23
N ASP A 85 -18.11 2.95 7.08
CA ASP A 85 -18.98 1.85 6.66
C ASP A 85 -18.74 0.61 7.52
N ARG A 86 -19.81 0.03 8.07
CA ARG A 86 -19.72 -1.11 8.97
C ARG A 86 -19.35 -2.40 8.24
N ASP A 87 -19.94 -2.61 7.08
CA ASP A 87 -19.77 -3.86 6.34
C ASP A 87 -18.35 -3.91 5.74
N GLU A 88 -17.85 -2.77 5.26
CA GLU A 88 -16.45 -2.63 4.83
C GLU A 88 -15.48 -2.91 5.98
N ARG A 89 -15.72 -2.36 7.19
CA ARG A 89 -14.87 -2.66 8.35
C ARG A 89 -14.84 -4.13 8.69
N LEU A 90 -16.01 -4.77 8.74
CA LEU A 90 -16.10 -6.19 9.06
C LEU A 90 -15.41 -7.04 7.99
N GLN A 91 -15.60 -6.72 6.72
CA GLN A 91 -14.91 -7.40 5.63
C GLN A 91 -13.38 -7.25 5.73
N ILE A 92 -12.87 -6.05 6.00
CA ILE A 92 -11.44 -5.81 6.22
C ILE A 92 -10.93 -6.67 7.37
N LEU A 93 -11.58 -6.61 8.54
CA LEU A 93 -11.15 -7.35 9.73
C LEU A 93 -11.21 -8.86 9.53
N THR A 94 -12.27 -9.36 8.89
CA THR A 94 -12.39 -10.77 8.53
C THR A 94 -11.21 -11.19 7.66
N THR A 95 -10.97 -10.46 6.59
CA THR A 95 -9.92 -10.83 5.62
C THR A 95 -8.52 -10.74 6.23
N VAL A 96 -8.26 -9.72 7.08
CA VAL A 96 -6.98 -9.65 7.82
C VAL A 96 -6.78 -10.85 8.72
N TYR A 97 -7.80 -11.22 9.52
CA TYR A 97 -7.72 -12.39 10.38
C TYR A 97 -7.40 -13.66 9.57
N CYS A 98 -8.15 -13.89 8.50
CA CYS A 98 -7.97 -15.04 7.62
C CYS A 98 -6.59 -15.12 7.01
N GLU A 99 -6.13 -14.04 6.43
CA GLU A 99 -4.84 -14.03 5.75
C GLU A 99 -3.67 -14.14 6.73
N THR A 100 -3.79 -13.65 7.94
CA THR A 100 -2.73 -13.73 8.95
C THR A 100 -2.65 -15.09 9.65
N HIS A 101 -3.77 -15.85 9.70
CA HIS A 101 -3.88 -17.17 10.32
C HIS A 101 -3.98 -18.33 9.31
N ARG A 102 -3.65 -18.08 8.04
CA ARG A 102 -3.75 -19.07 6.96
C ARG A 102 -2.93 -20.33 7.32
N GLU A 103 -3.58 -21.49 7.28
CA GLU A 103 -2.93 -22.78 7.50
C GLU A 103 -1.84 -23.07 6.45
N GLY A 104 -0.77 -23.72 6.87
CA GLY A 104 0.35 -24.09 6.01
C GLY A 104 1.23 -22.91 5.54
N ALA A 105 0.88 -21.66 5.89
CA ALA A 105 1.69 -20.49 5.55
C ALA A 105 2.41 -19.94 6.79
N GLN A 106 3.54 -19.26 6.55
CA GLN A 106 4.19 -18.49 7.62
C GLN A 106 3.22 -17.48 8.21
N ARG A 107 3.07 -17.49 9.52
CA ARG A 107 2.17 -16.57 10.22
C ARG A 107 2.62 -15.12 10.07
N LEU A 108 1.68 -14.24 9.73
CA LEU A 108 1.87 -12.80 9.76
C LEU A 108 1.34 -12.24 11.07
N PRO A 109 2.02 -11.26 11.70
CA PRO A 109 1.43 -10.49 12.78
C PRO A 109 0.24 -9.67 12.24
N PRO A 110 -1.00 -9.84 12.74
CA PRO A 110 -2.17 -9.08 12.28
C PRO A 110 -1.99 -7.57 12.45
N GLY A 111 -1.35 -7.14 13.54
CA GLY A 111 -1.05 -5.74 13.80
C GLY A 111 -0.10 -5.13 12.77
N LEU A 112 0.87 -5.90 12.28
CA LEU A 112 1.75 -5.47 11.20
C LEU A 112 0.97 -5.23 9.90
N VAL A 113 0.04 -6.13 9.54
CA VAL A 113 -0.79 -5.99 8.33
C VAL A 113 -1.68 -4.75 8.44
N LEU A 114 -2.32 -4.53 9.59
CA LEU A 114 -3.12 -3.33 9.84
C LEU A 114 -2.29 -2.05 9.76
N ALA A 115 -1.05 -2.08 10.28
CA ALA A 115 -0.14 -0.94 10.21
C ALA A 115 0.30 -0.62 8.78
N VAL A 116 0.58 -1.65 7.96
CA VAL A 116 0.86 -1.47 6.53
C VAL A 116 -0.33 -0.80 5.85
N MET A 117 -1.55 -1.30 6.02
CA MET A 117 -2.75 -0.70 5.41
C MET A 117 -2.98 0.75 5.85
N ASP A 118 -2.73 1.05 7.13
CA ASP A 118 -2.88 2.41 7.67
C ASP A 118 -1.88 3.38 7.01
N ILE A 119 -0.65 2.95 6.78
CA ILE A 119 0.38 3.78 6.14
C ILE A 119 0.19 3.87 4.62
N GLU A 120 -0.17 2.76 3.95
CA GLU A 120 -0.30 2.69 2.50
C GLU A 120 -1.51 3.48 1.97
N SER A 121 -2.67 3.31 2.60
CA SER A 121 -3.93 3.84 2.06
C SER A 121 -4.81 4.55 3.08
N ARG A 122 -4.47 4.50 4.38
CA ARG A 122 -5.38 4.85 5.48
C ARG A 122 -6.71 4.09 5.38
N PHE A 123 -6.64 2.82 5.03
CA PHE A 123 -7.77 1.93 4.80
C PHE A 123 -8.70 2.37 3.66
N ASN A 124 -8.24 3.18 2.73
CA ASN A 124 -9.02 3.53 1.54
C ASN A 124 -8.81 2.48 0.44
N ARG A 125 -9.80 1.62 0.22
CA ARG A 125 -9.77 0.58 -0.83
C ARG A 125 -9.68 1.14 -2.26
N TRP A 126 -10.02 2.41 -2.44
CA TRP A 126 -9.99 3.10 -3.74
C TRP A 126 -8.71 3.90 -3.98
N ALA A 127 -7.79 3.89 -3.03
CA ALA A 127 -6.54 4.65 -3.14
C ALA A 127 -5.74 4.20 -4.36
N VAL A 128 -5.23 5.18 -5.10
CA VAL A 128 -4.29 4.98 -6.21
C VAL A 128 -3.12 5.93 -6.03
N SER A 129 -1.91 5.40 -5.97
CA SER A 129 -0.69 6.21 -5.84
C SER A 129 -0.25 6.80 -7.18
N SER A 130 0.66 7.76 -7.15
CA SER A 130 1.30 8.30 -8.37
C SER A 130 2.06 7.24 -9.16
N ALA A 131 2.57 6.20 -8.51
CA ALA A 131 3.21 5.04 -9.16
C ALA A 131 2.22 4.00 -9.69
N GLY A 132 0.91 4.20 -9.46
CA GLY A 132 -0.15 3.33 -9.94
C GLY A 132 -0.50 2.18 -8.99
N ALA A 133 0.08 2.08 -7.79
CA ALA A 133 -0.33 1.12 -6.78
C ALA A 133 -1.78 1.34 -6.35
N VAL A 134 -2.52 0.26 -6.05
CA VAL A 134 -3.98 0.32 -5.84
C VAL A 134 -4.39 -0.36 -4.54
N GLY A 135 -5.37 0.24 -3.87
CA GLY A 135 -6.15 -0.37 -2.80
C GLY A 135 -5.49 -0.32 -1.42
N LEU A 136 -6.03 -1.14 -0.52
CA LEU A 136 -5.72 -1.12 0.92
C LEU A 136 -4.23 -1.28 1.23
N MET A 137 -3.58 -2.24 0.59
CA MET A 137 -2.16 -2.55 0.77
C MET A 137 -1.28 -2.03 -0.37
N GLN A 138 -1.83 -1.12 -1.23
CA GLN A 138 -1.12 -0.51 -2.36
C GLN A 138 -0.38 -1.53 -3.25
N VAL A 139 -1.14 -2.52 -3.73
CA VAL A 139 -0.61 -3.56 -4.61
C VAL A 139 -0.41 -3.00 -6.02
N MET A 140 0.74 -3.32 -6.63
CA MET A 140 1.04 -2.88 -7.99
C MET A 140 0.21 -3.63 -9.04
N PRO A 141 -0.29 -2.95 -10.10
CA PRO A 141 -1.19 -3.54 -11.10
C PRO A 141 -0.60 -4.69 -11.92
N PHE A 142 0.70 -4.80 -12.02
CA PHE A 142 1.32 -5.92 -12.75
C PHE A 142 1.04 -7.28 -12.09
N TRP A 143 0.76 -7.31 -10.78
CA TRP A 143 0.43 -8.56 -10.08
C TRP A 143 -0.87 -9.20 -10.59
N PRO A 144 -2.03 -8.51 -10.58
CA PRO A 144 -3.24 -9.09 -11.14
C PRO A 144 -3.10 -9.39 -12.65
N GLU A 145 -2.41 -8.54 -13.41
CA GLU A 145 -2.21 -8.76 -14.86
C GLU A 145 -1.47 -10.07 -15.14
N GLN A 146 -0.42 -10.39 -14.38
CA GLN A 146 0.32 -11.65 -14.50
C GLN A 146 -0.53 -12.89 -14.11
N LEU A 147 -1.57 -12.69 -13.31
CA LEU A 147 -2.52 -13.73 -12.90
C LEU A 147 -3.76 -13.80 -13.79
N GLY A 148 -3.81 -13.06 -14.90
CA GLY A 148 -4.98 -12.95 -15.77
C GLY A 148 -6.15 -12.19 -15.14
N MET A 149 -5.90 -11.44 -14.09
CA MET A 149 -6.89 -10.62 -13.39
C MET A 149 -6.86 -9.18 -13.90
N LYS A 150 -7.97 -8.45 -13.73
CA LYS A 150 -8.05 -7.04 -14.13
C LYS A 150 -7.61 -6.12 -12.99
N ARG A 151 -6.98 -4.99 -13.33
CA ARG A 151 -6.52 -3.97 -12.37
C ARG A 151 -7.60 -3.54 -11.37
N HIS A 152 -8.84 -3.38 -11.80
CA HIS A 152 -9.92 -2.94 -10.90
C HIS A 152 -10.22 -3.95 -9.79
N GLN A 153 -9.85 -5.22 -9.95
CA GLN A 153 -10.01 -6.22 -8.89
C GLN A 153 -9.13 -5.94 -7.66
N LEU A 154 -8.10 -5.10 -7.78
CA LEU A 154 -7.33 -4.60 -6.64
C LEU A 154 -8.12 -3.64 -5.72
N THR A 155 -9.27 -3.16 -6.13
CA THR A 155 -10.18 -2.40 -5.23
C THR A 155 -11.08 -3.32 -4.40
N HIS A 156 -11.09 -4.63 -4.68
CA HIS A 156 -11.77 -5.63 -3.87
C HIS A 156 -10.91 -5.97 -2.65
N ILE A 157 -11.51 -5.86 -1.48
CA ILE A 157 -10.81 -6.01 -0.18
C ILE A 157 -10.07 -7.34 -0.08
N ASP A 158 -10.76 -8.44 -0.40
CA ASP A 158 -10.22 -9.79 -0.34
C ASP A 158 -9.04 -10.00 -1.30
N HIS A 159 -9.15 -9.59 -2.55
CA HIS A 159 -8.08 -9.73 -3.54
C HIS A 159 -6.86 -8.90 -3.16
N ASN A 160 -7.07 -7.65 -2.76
CA ASN A 160 -5.99 -6.75 -2.38
C ASN A 160 -5.22 -7.25 -1.16
N LEU A 161 -5.94 -7.65 -0.10
CA LEU A 161 -5.34 -8.16 1.12
C LEU A 161 -4.61 -9.49 0.90
N ARG A 162 -5.20 -10.43 0.15
CA ARG A 162 -4.55 -11.70 -0.17
C ARG A 162 -3.21 -11.48 -0.89
N MET A 163 -3.22 -10.66 -1.94
CA MET A 163 -1.98 -10.33 -2.67
C MET A 163 -0.97 -9.60 -1.78
N GLY A 164 -1.39 -8.55 -1.08
CA GLY A 164 -0.52 -7.78 -0.22
C GLY A 164 0.09 -8.61 0.92
N CYS A 165 -0.70 -9.46 1.58
CA CYS A 165 -0.22 -10.38 2.61
C CYS A 165 0.74 -11.43 2.05
N ALA A 166 0.47 -11.97 0.86
CA ALA A 166 1.36 -12.93 0.21
C ALA A 166 2.73 -12.30 -0.11
N ILE A 167 2.73 -11.09 -0.65
CA ILE A 167 3.95 -10.34 -0.96
C ILE A 167 4.73 -10.01 0.32
N LEU A 168 4.04 -9.53 1.37
CA LEU A 168 4.68 -9.22 2.66
C LEU A 168 5.29 -10.45 3.30
N ARG A 169 4.57 -11.58 3.27
CA ARG A 169 5.03 -12.87 3.79
C ARG A 169 6.28 -13.37 3.06
N PHE A 170 6.28 -13.27 1.73
CA PHE A 170 7.43 -13.62 0.91
C PHE A 170 8.68 -12.82 1.32
N TYR A 171 8.54 -11.50 1.48
CA TYR A 171 9.68 -10.68 1.89
C TYR A 171 10.12 -10.93 3.34
N LEU A 172 9.21 -11.24 4.25
CA LEU A 172 9.58 -11.65 5.61
C LEU A 172 10.39 -12.94 5.61
N ALA A 173 9.99 -13.95 4.83
CA ALA A 173 10.74 -15.18 4.68
C ALA A 173 12.13 -14.93 4.06
N ARG A 174 12.19 -14.17 2.97
CA ARG A 174 13.44 -13.82 2.27
C ARG A 174 14.43 -13.06 3.16
N GLU A 175 13.94 -12.18 4.03
CA GLU A 175 14.74 -11.41 4.97
C GLU A 175 14.89 -12.08 6.35
N ARG A 176 14.60 -13.39 6.47
CA ARG A 176 14.77 -14.17 7.71
C ARG A 176 14.02 -13.55 8.91
N ASN A 177 12.82 -13.03 8.66
CA ASN A 177 11.96 -12.31 9.61
C ASN A 177 12.52 -10.97 10.09
N ASP A 178 13.50 -10.39 9.41
CA ASP A 178 13.87 -8.98 9.60
C ASP A 178 12.75 -8.08 9.03
N VAL A 179 11.83 -7.68 9.91
CA VAL A 179 10.64 -6.89 9.56
C VAL A 179 11.03 -5.59 8.85
N ARG A 180 12.10 -4.93 9.30
CA ARG A 180 12.54 -3.66 8.71
C ARG A 180 12.99 -3.83 7.26
N LYS A 181 13.79 -4.85 6.99
CA LYS A 181 14.24 -5.15 5.63
C LYS A 181 13.09 -5.63 4.74
N ALA A 182 12.21 -6.47 5.27
CA ALA A 182 11.02 -6.93 4.55
C ALA A 182 10.11 -5.77 4.13
N LEU A 183 9.84 -4.83 5.04
CA LEU A 183 9.07 -3.61 4.75
C LEU A 183 9.76 -2.72 3.71
N ALA A 184 11.09 -2.57 3.79
CA ALA A 184 11.85 -1.81 2.79
C ALA A 184 11.75 -2.44 1.39
N ARG A 185 11.73 -3.78 1.28
CA ARG A 185 11.47 -4.47 0.00
C ARG A 185 10.03 -4.32 -0.46
N TYR A 186 9.09 -4.46 0.46
CA TYR A 186 7.65 -4.30 0.16
C TYR A 186 7.34 -2.96 -0.50
N ASN A 187 7.88 -1.89 0.06
CA ASN A 187 7.68 -0.53 -0.44
C ASN A 187 8.66 -0.13 -1.57
N GLY A 188 9.66 -0.96 -1.89
CA GLY A 188 10.69 -0.60 -2.87
C GLY A 188 11.72 0.42 -2.38
N SER A 189 11.84 0.62 -1.06
CA SER A 189 12.76 1.59 -0.43
C SER A 189 14.00 0.92 0.20
N ILE A 190 14.58 -0.08 -0.50
CA ILE A 190 15.74 -0.84 -0.02
C ILE A 190 16.87 0.11 0.41
N GLY A 191 17.40 -0.12 1.62
CA GLY A 191 18.46 0.71 2.21
C GLY A 191 17.96 1.98 2.91
N ARG A 192 16.67 2.31 2.82
CA ARG A 192 16.04 3.43 3.52
C ARG A 192 15.27 2.95 4.75
N ARG A 193 15.13 3.82 5.74
CA ARG A 193 14.48 3.49 7.02
C ARG A 193 13.15 4.19 7.23
N GLU A 194 12.85 5.23 6.48
CA GLU A 194 11.71 6.11 6.70
C GLU A 194 10.39 5.35 6.67
N TYR A 195 10.14 4.59 5.61
CA TYR A 195 8.91 3.80 5.49
C TYR A 195 8.86 2.64 6.51
N PRO A 196 9.88 1.79 6.66
CA PRO A 196 9.87 0.75 7.67
C PRO A 196 9.66 1.26 9.10
N ASP A 197 10.33 2.35 9.47
CA ASP A 197 10.22 2.92 10.82
C ASP A 197 8.82 3.49 11.07
N LEU A 198 8.21 4.12 10.05
CA LEU A 198 6.85 4.63 10.12
C LEU A 198 5.82 3.51 10.33
N VAL A 199 5.93 2.40 9.59
CA VAL A 199 5.06 1.23 9.75
C VAL A 199 5.24 0.60 11.12
N ILE A 200 6.49 0.38 11.57
CA ILE A 200 6.79 -0.19 12.88
C ILE A 200 6.22 0.69 14.00
N LEU A 201 6.39 2.00 13.91
CA LEU A 201 5.83 2.94 14.88
C LEU A 201 4.29 2.86 14.93
N ARG A 202 3.64 2.76 13.76
CA ARG A 202 2.19 2.60 13.67
C ARG A 202 1.74 1.26 14.27
N TRP A 203 2.45 0.20 13.98
CA TRP A 203 2.20 -1.12 14.53
C TRP A 203 2.28 -1.11 16.06
N THR A 204 3.41 -0.65 16.61
CA THR A 204 3.64 -0.67 18.08
C THR A 204 2.71 0.25 18.86
N ASN A 205 2.32 1.40 18.32
CA ASN A 205 1.52 2.38 19.06
C ASN A 205 0.01 2.20 18.89
N GLN A 206 -0.46 1.65 17.77
CA GLN A 206 -1.88 1.57 17.47
C GLN A 206 -2.40 0.14 17.32
N TRP A 207 -1.63 -0.77 16.70
CA TRP A 207 -2.11 -2.07 16.27
C TRP A 207 -1.47 -3.26 17.01
N ASN A 208 -0.56 -3.05 17.96
CA ASN A 208 0.16 -4.11 18.69
C ASN A 208 -0.74 -5.14 19.37
N GLY A 209 -1.86 -4.71 19.97
CA GLY A 209 -2.81 -5.63 20.62
C GLY A 209 -3.49 -6.63 19.70
N ALA A 210 -3.31 -6.52 18.38
CA ALA A 210 -3.82 -7.47 17.40
C ALA A 210 -3.01 -8.78 17.37
N ASP A 211 -1.74 -8.74 17.73
CA ASP A 211 -0.80 -9.86 17.57
C ASP A 211 -0.98 -10.91 18.65
N ASP A 212 -1.50 -10.52 19.82
CA ASP A 212 -1.73 -11.41 20.96
C ASP A 212 -2.97 -12.30 20.79
N LEU A 213 -3.83 -11.96 19.80
CA LEU A 213 -5.11 -12.60 19.57
C LEU A 213 -5.00 -13.91 18.77
N GLY A 214 -4.35 -14.85 19.22
CA GLY A 214 -4.19 -16.14 18.55
C GLY A 214 -2.98 -16.93 19.08
N VAL A 215 -2.22 -16.32 19.98
CA VAL A 215 -1.10 -17.02 20.65
C VAL A 215 -1.62 -17.94 21.75
N ARG A 216 -2.80 -17.69 22.31
CA ARG A 216 -3.35 -18.46 23.43
C ARG A 216 -3.90 -19.84 23.07
N SER A 217 -4.24 -20.10 21.80
CA SER A 217 -4.81 -21.39 21.40
C SER A 217 -3.78 -22.50 21.23
N VAL A 218 -2.49 -22.19 21.13
CA VAL A 218 -1.42 -23.19 20.90
C VAL A 218 -0.75 -23.64 22.21
N ALA A 219 -0.90 -22.88 23.29
CA ALA A 219 -0.27 -23.22 24.60
C ALA A 219 -1.12 -24.10 25.49
N SER A 220 -2.29 -24.56 25.05
CA SER A 220 -3.23 -25.39 25.81
C SER A 220 -3.50 -26.78 25.18
N ARG A 221 -2.54 -27.30 24.40
CA ARG A 221 -2.59 -28.70 23.96
C ARG A 221 -1.32 -29.44 24.35
#